data_1d4ffb6958f4bf24487eea3f84fe7484
#
_entry.id   1d4ffb6958f4bf24487eea3f84fe7484
#
_cell.length_a   1.000
_cell.length_b   1.000
_cell.length_c   1.000
_cell.angle_alpha   90.00
_cell.angle_beta   90.00
_cell.angle_gamma   90.00
#
_symmetry.space_group_name_H-M   'P 1'
#
loop_
_entity.id
_entity.type
_entity.pdbx_description
1 polymer ?
#
loop_
_entity_poly.entity_id
_entity_poly.type
_entity_poly.pdbx_seq_one_letter_code
_entity_poly.pdbx_strand_id
1 'polypeptide(L)'
;CALPICLGMGQRDYYLENDEQTKSIRDKYKEHLVKMFQLAGYDEATAQKAMVAVMNIETRLAKAARSQVELRDPHANYNKMDMETLKKNFPTFNWDAYFTTSGLNDLKEVNIGQPAAMKEVADVINTVPLEDQKFYLQWNLIDAAASFLSDDFVAQNFDFYSRTMSGKKEMQPRWKRAVSTVDGSLGEVVGQMYVEKYFPAAAKERMVGLVKNLQTSLGERIKALEWMSEPTKVKALEKLATFHVKIGYPDKWKDYSALEIKDDSYWANIERASQWDFNDMIAKAGKPVDKDEWLMTPQTVNAYYNPTTNEICFPAAILQAPFFDMNADDAMNYGAIGVVIGHEMTHGFDDQGRQYDKDGNLKDWWTEEDAKKFEERAQVMVNFFDSIEVAPGVHGNGELTLGENIADHGGLQVSFAAFKKAMETAPLEVVDGFTPEQRFFLAYANVWAGHIRPEEILRLTKLDPHSLGKWRVDGALPHIQNWYEAFNITEHDPMFVAKDKRVSIW
;
A
#
# COMPACT_ATOMS: atom_id res chain seq x y z
N CYS A 1 12.73 5.70 11.87
CA CYS A 1 12.95 4.67 12.88
C CYS A 1 11.61 4.27 13.48
N ALA A 2 11.12 3.16 13.10
CA ALA A 2 9.90 2.62 13.68
C ALA A 2 10.29 1.80 14.92
N LEU A 3 9.92 2.31 16.09
CA LEU A 3 9.41 1.38 17.08
C LEU A 3 8.01 1.05 16.57
N PRO A 4 7.76 -0.15 16.04
CA PRO A 4 6.42 -0.49 15.59
C PRO A 4 5.52 -0.46 16.82
N ILE A 5 4.43 0.29 16.72
CA ILE A 5 3.31 0.07 17.62
C ILE A 5 2.70 -1.22 17.14
N CYS A 6 3.20 -2.34 17.68
CA CYS A 6 2.74 -3.66 17.30
C CYS A 6 1.38 -3.89 17.96
N LEU A 7 0.32 -3.75 17.17
CA LEU A 7 -1.02 -4.14 17.54
C LEU A 7 -1.32 -5.49 16.86
N GLY A 8 -1.53 -6.54 17.63
CA GLY A 8 -1.71 -7.89 17.09
C GLY A 8 -2.93 -8.05 16.17
N MET A 9 -3.95 -7.19 16.29
CA MET A 9 -5.07 -7.13 15.32
C MET A 9 -4.82 -6.15 14.16
N GLY A 10 -3.62 -5.58 14.03
CA GLY A 10 -3.16 -4.76 12.91
C GLY A 10 -3.46 -3.27 13.01
N GLN A 11 -4.56 -2.84 13.62
CA GLN A 11 -4.91 -1.41 13.74
C GLN A 11 -5.79 -1.11 14.96
N ARG A 12 -5.85 0.19 15.32
CA ARG A 12 -6.48 0.67 16.56
C ARG A 12 -7.99 0.37 16.68
N ASP A 13 -8.73 0.44 15.58
CA ASP A 13 -10.20 0.39 15.62
C ASP A 13 -10.71 -0.97 16.10
N TYR A 14 -9.97 -2.06 15.85
CA TYR A 14 -10.31 -3.38 16.43
C TYR A 14 -10.29 -3.40 17.95
N TYR A 15 -9.54 -2.49 18.60
CA TYR A 15 -9.47 -2.36 20.07
C TYR A 15 -10.52 -1.40 20.62
N LEU A 16 -10.96 -0.41 19.83
CA LEU A 16 -11.71 0.74 20.32
C LEU A 16 -13.17 0.76 19.89
N GLU A 17 -13.48 0.28 18.69
CA GLU A 17 -14.86 0.25 18.20
C GLU A 17 -15.71 -0.80 18.91
N ASN A 18 -17.02 -0.56 18.94
CA ASN A 18 -17.96 -1.35 19.71
C ASN A 18 -19.10 -1.95 18.88
N ASP A 19 -18.98 -1.98 17.56
CA ASP A 19 -19.87 -2.76 16.71
C ASP A 19 -19.74 -4.26 17.00
N GLU A 20 -20.78 -5.02 16.68
CA GLU A 20 -20.84 -6.45 17.02
C GLU A 20 -19.72 -7.27 16.40
N GLN A 21 -19.33 -6.94 15.16
CA GLN A 21 -18.27 -7.66 14.45
C GLN A 21 -16.90 -7.40 15.09
N THR A 22 -16.58 -6.16 15.37
CA THR A 22 -15.32 -5.79 16.03
C THR A 22 -15.20 -6.39 17.42
N LYS A 23 -16.29 -6.42 18.18
CA LYS A 23 -16.34 -7.14 19.46
C LYS A 23 -16.08 -8.63 19.31
N SER A 24 -16.72 -9.27 18.34
CA SER A 24 -16.53 -10.70 18.07
C SER A 24 -15.08 -11.02 17.70
N ILE A 25 -14.45 -10.22 16.82
CA ILE A 25 -13.04 -10.38 16.45
C ILE A 25 -12.14 -10.21 17.70
N ARG A 26 -12.40 -9.20 18.52
CA ARG A 26 -11.65 -8.95 19.76
C ARG A 26 -11.76 -10.10 20.76
N ASP A 27 -12.92 -10.71 20.90
CA ASP A 27 -13.08 -11.88 21.77
C ASP A 27 -12.38 -13.11 21.21
N LYS A 28 -12.44 -13.32 19.90
CA LYS A 28 -11.64 -14.36 19.22
C LYS A 28 -10.13 -14.13 19.34
N TYR A 29 -9.68 -12.88 19.33
CA TYR A 29 -8.29 -12.55 19.58
C TYR A 29 -7.83 -12.94 21.00
N LYS A 30 -8.65 -12.67 22.02
CA LYS A 30 -8.37 -13.11 23.39
C LYS A 30 -8.25 -14.65 23.49
N GLU A 31 -9.16 -15.39 22.83
CA GLU A 31 -9.08 -16.86 22.75
C GLU A 31 -7.79 -17.31 22.05
N HIS A 32 -7.42 -16.61 20.96
CA HIS A 32 -6.18 -16.88 20.22
C HIS A 32 -4.95 -16.67 21.10
N LEU A 33 -4.85 -15.53 21.81
CA LEU A 33 -3.77 -15.26 22.74
C LEU A 33 -3.57 -16.40 23.76
N VAL A 34 -4.66 -16.82 24.43
CA VAL A 34 -4.60 -17.91 25.43
C VAL A 34 -4.09 -19.20 24.80
N LYS A 35 -4.63 -19.60 23.64
CA LYS A 35 -4.20 -20.83 22.96
C LYS A 35 -2.75 -20.79 22.55
N MET A 36 -2.27 -19.66 22.03
CA MET A 36 -0.87 -19.52 21.61
C MET A 36 0.09 -19.61 22.80
N PHE A 37 -0.23 -19.01 23.95
CA PHE A 37 0.55 -19.16 25.17
C PHE A 37 0.53 -20.60 25.67
N GLN A 38 -0.61 -21.29 25.62
CA GLN A 38 -0.69 -22.72 25.98
C GLN A 38 0.19 -23.60 25.07
N LEU A 39 0.17 -23.36 23.75
CA LEU A 39 1.06 -24.03 22.79
C LEU A 39 2.53 -23.76 23.09
N ALA A 40 2.86 -22.58 23.62
CA ALA A 40 4.20 -22.24 24.06
C ALA A 40 4.58 -22.85 25.43
N GLY A 41 3.70 -23.68 26.03
CA GLY A 41 3.98 -24.42 27.27
C GLY A 41 3.53 -23.76 28.56
N TYR A 42 2.76 -22.67 28.50
CA TYR A 42 2.18 -22.04 29.69
C TYR A 42 0.94 -22.80 30.16
N ASP A 43 0.72 -22.85 31.47
CA ASP A 43 -0.53 -23.36 32.02
C ASP A 43 -1.69 -22.40 31.74
N GLU A 44 -2.94 -22.88 31.88
CA GLU A 44 -4.14 -22.11 31.63
C GLU A 44 -4.21 -20.79 32.42
N ALA A 45 -3.87 -20.82 33.71
CA ALA A 45 -3.96 -19.65 34.58
C ALA A 45 -2.92 -18.57 34.16
N THR A 46 -1.72 -19.00 33.78
CA THR A 46 -0.66 -18.12 33.29
C THR A 46 -1.01 -17.58 31.90
N ALA A 47 -1.53 -18.40 30.99
CA ALA A 47 -1.99 -17.95 29.66
C ALA A 47 -3.11 -16.90 29.74
N GLN A 48 -4.06 -17.05 30.68
CA GLN A 48 -5.10 -16.06 30.92
C GLN A 48 -4.53 -14.73 31.45
N LYS A 49 -3.55 -14.77 32.36
CA LYS A 49 -2.85 -13.56 32.84
C LYS A 49 -2.11 -12.87 31.69
N ALA A 50 -1.39 -13.63 30.86
CA ALA A 50 -0.67 -13.12 29.70
C ALA A 50 -1.63 -12.45 28.70
N MET A 51 -2.77 -13.07 28.39
CA MET A 51 -3.81 -12.47 27.54
C MET A 51 -4.29 -11.13 28.11
N VAL A 52 -4.56 -11.03 29.39
CA VAL A 52 -5.01 -9.77 30.03
C VAL A 52 -3.92 -8.70 29.92
N ALA A 53 -2.65 -9.07 30.17
CA ALA A 53 -1.50 -8.16 30.09
C ALA A 53 -1.32 -7.62 28.64
N VAL A 54 -1.32 -8.50 27.65
CA VAL A 54 -1.20 -8.13 26.22
C VAL A 54 -2.36 -7.21 25.83
N MET A 55 -3.61 -7.58 26.09
CA MET A 55 -4.78 -6.77 25.76
C MET A 55 -4.74 -5.37 26.41
N ASN A 56 -4.29 -5.28 27.64
CA ASN A 56 -4.15 -3.99 28.34
C ASN A 56 -3.11 -3.10 27.67
N ILE A 57 -1.93 -3.63 27.36
CA ILE A 57 -0.86 -2.88 26.68
C ILE A 57 -1.31 -2.45 25.28
N GLU A 58 -1.78 -3.37 24.47
CA GLU A 58 -2.22 -3.09 23.09
C GLU A 58 -3.37 -2.08 23.06
N THR A 59 -4.33 -2.17 23.99
CA THR A 59 -5.44 -1.19 24.09
C THR A 59 -4.91 0.22 24.44
N ARG A 60 -3.92 0.33 25.30
CA ARG A 60 -3.26 1.62 25.61
C ARG A 60 -2.58 2.19 24.37
N LEU A 61 -1.80 1.37 23.67
CA LEU A 61 -1.11 1.76 22.42
C LEU A 61 -2.12 2.16 21.34
N ALA A 62 -3.21 1.39 21.17
CA ALA A 62 -4.28 1.68 20.22
C ALA A 62 -4.95 3.04 20.48
N LYS A 63 -5.17 3.41 21.75
CA LYS A 63 -5.74 4.72 22.10
C LYS A 63 -4.83 5.88 21.73
N ALA A 64 -3.53 5.70 21.76
CA ALA A 64 -2.55 6.71 21.44
C ALA A 64 -2.18 6.75 19.96
N ALA A 65 -2.46 5.66 19.22
CA ALA A 65 -2.22 5.57 17.78
C ALA A 65 -3.23 6.41 16.98
N ARG A 66 -2.79 6.93 15.83
CA ARG A 66 -3.68 7.57 14.84
C ARG A 66 -4.52 6.53 14.10
N SER A 67 -5.69 6.96 13.62
CA SER A 67 -6.51 6.19 12.68
C SER A 67 -5.84 6.08 11.31
N GLN A 68 -6.32 5.17 10.46
CA GLN A 68 -5.81 5.01 9.09
C GLN A 68 -5.97 6.30 8.28
N VAL A 69 -7.08 7.04 8.46
CA VAL A 69 -7.30 8.35 7.83
C VAL A 69 -6.28 9.38 8.33
N GLU A 70 -6.09 9.50 9.65
CA GLU A 70 -5.13 10.46 10.23
C GLU A 70 -3.68 10.16 9.81
N LEU A 71 -3.34 8.89 9.55
CA LEU A 71 -2.01 8.49 9.05
C LEU A 71 -1.74 8.91 7.60
N ARG A 72 -2.77 9.31 6.86
CA ARG A 72 -2.62 9.83 5.50
C ARG A 72 -2.04 11.25 5.44
N ASP A 73 -2.06 12.02 6.54
CA ASP A 73 -1.49 13.36 6.58
C ASP A 73 0.04 13.32 6.67
N PRO A 74 0.79 13.63 5.58
CA PRO A 74 2.24 13.57 5.58
C PRO A 74 2.88 14.63 6.49
N HIS A 75 2.24 15.79 6.69
CA HIS A 75 2.74 16.84 7.59
C HIS A 75 2.60 16.40 9.04
N ALA A 76 1.47 15.79 9.43
CA ALA A 76 1.29 15.25 10.77
C ALA A 76 2.30 14.13 11.10
N ASN A 77 2.75 13.38 10.08
CA ASN A 77 3.74 12.31 10.21
C ASN A 77 5.19 12.81 10.15
N TYR A 78 5.43 14.09 9.83
CA TYR A 78 6.77 14.65 9.71
C TYR A 78 7.14 15.46 10.97
N ASN A 79 7.75 14.78 11.94
CA ASN A 79 8.19 15.34 13.21
C ASN A 79 9.70 15.13 13.37
N LYS A 80 10.46 15.66 12.41
CA LYS A 80 11.93 15.57 12.41
C LYS A 80 12.52 16.40 13.53
N MET A 81 13.44 15.81 14.28
CA MET A 81 14.11 16.47 15.42
C MET A 81 15.52 15.94 15.63
N ASP A 82 16.37 16.75 16.24
CA ASP A 82 17.69 16.32 16.68
C ASP A 82 17.62 15.45 17.93
N MET A 83 18.75 14.85 18.31
CA MET A 83 18.84 13.92 19.45
C MET A 83 18.60 14.58 20.80
N GLU A 84 18.92 15.87 20.95
CA GLU A 84 18.67 16.61 22.18
C GLU A 84 17.17 16.85 22.36
N THR A 85 16.52 17.32 21.31
CA THR A 85 15.06 17.52 21.25
C THR A 85 14.31 16.21 21.46
N LEU A 86 14.77 15.10 20.85
CA LEU A 86 14.20 13.76 21.05
C LEU A 86 14.21 13.37 22.53
N LYS A 87 15.37 13.46 23.19
CA LYS A 87 15.52 13.11 24.62
C LYS A 87 14.70 14.03 25.51
N LYS A 88 14.57 15.31 25.15
CA LYS A 88 13.75 16.27 25.88
C LYS A 88 12.26 15.98 25.77
N ASN A 89 11.80 15.61 24.56
CA ASN A 89 10.38 15.35 24.31
C ASN A 89 9.93 13.99 24.86
N PHE A 90 10.84 13.02 24.92
CA PHE A 90 10.57 11.66 25.42
C PHE A 90 11.61 11.24 26.47
N PRO A 91 11.65 11.91 27.64
CA PRO A 91 12.73 11.74 28.61
C PRO A 91 12.69 10.41 29.34
N THR A 92 11.57 9.72 29.33
CA THR A 92 11.38 8.44 30.05
C THR A 92 11.83 7.23 29.24
N PHE A 93 12.19 7.40 27.97
CA PHE A 93 12.71 6.34 27.11
C PHE A 93 14.25 6.39 27.06
N ASN A 94 14.91 5.24 27.20
CA ASN A 94 16.36 5.16 27.16
C ASN A 94 16.89 5.13 25.72
N TRP A 95 16.93 6.30 25.09
CA TRP A 95 17.37 6.46 23.70
C TRP A 95 18.83 6.05 23.47
N ASP A 96 19.71 6.28 24.44
CA ASP A 96 21.13 5.92 24.31
C ASP A 96 21.29 4.40 24.22
N ALA A 97 20.62 3.66 25.10
CA ALA A 97 20.61 2.20 25.02
C ALA A 97 20.00 1.71 23.70
N TYR A 98 18.88 2.30 23.26
CA TYR A 98 18.22 1.93 22.02
C TYR A 98 19.14 2.11 20.80
N PHE A 99 19.71 3.27 20.61
CA PHE A 99 20.59 3.55 19.47
C PHE A 99 21.90 2.76 19.51
N THR A 100 22.45 2.54 20.70
CA THR A 100 23.65 1.72 20.87
C THR A 100 23.36 0.25 20.47
N THR A 101 22.27 -0.31 20.98
CA THR A 101 21.90 -1.70 20.66
C THR A 101 21.52 -1.88 19.18
N SER A 102 20.92 -0.85 18.56
CA SER A 102 20.54 -0.86 17.15
C SER A 102 21.70 -0.54 16.21
N GLY A 103 22.89 -0.20 16.69
CA GLY A 103 24.03 0.20 15.83
C GLY A 103 23.90 1.59 15.20
N LEU A 104 23.09 2.48 15.77
CA LEU A 104 22.72 3.80 15.22
C LEU A 104 23.32 4.97 16.03
N ASN A 105 24.51 4.78 16.61
CA ASN A 105 25.15 5.76 17.51
C ASN A 105 25.44 7.13 16.86
N ASP A 106 25.62 7.16 15.54
CA ASP A 106 26.05 8.36 14.81
C ASP A 106 24.89 9.18 14.23
N LEU A 107 23.64 8.75 14.46
CA LEU A 107 22.46 9.50 13.99
C LEU A 107 22.41 10.89 14.63
N LYS A 108 22.14 11.90 13.82
CA LYS A 108 22.01 13.29 14.26
C LYS A 108 20.55 13.72 14.43
N GLU A 109 19.68 13.13 13.62
CA GLU A 109 18.28 13.49 13.53
C GLU A 109 17.42 12.23 13.33
N VAL A 110 16.18 12.29 13.80
CA VAL A 110 15.17 11.25 13.63
C VAL A 110 13.83 11.89 13.27
N ASN A 111 12.98 11.14 12.58
CA ASN A 111 11.58 11.47 12.41
C ASN A 111 10.72 10.57 13.28
N ILE A 112 9.88 11.14 14.13
CA ILE A 112 8.90 10.41 14.95
C ILE A 112 7.54 10.59 14.31
N GLY A 113 7.09 9.60 13.52
CA GLY A 113 5.84 9.68 12.78
C GLY A 113 4.60 9.89 13.65
N GLN A 114 4.55 9.28 14.83
CA GLN A 114 3.43 9.37 15.78
C GLN A 114 3.91 9.74 17.20
N PRO A 115 4.13 11.04 17.50
CA PRO A 115 4.66 11.46 18.82
C PRO A 115 3.82 11.01 20.02
N ALA A 116 2.48 11.07 19.90
CA ALA A 116 1.59 10.64 20.99
C ALA A 116 1.73 9.14 21.29
N ALA A 117 1.82 8.33 20.27
CA ALA A 117 2.02 6.89 20.42
C ALA A 117 3.41 6.56 20.97
N MET A 118 4.47 7.28 20.56
CA MET A 118 5.81 7.12 21.11
C MET A 118 5.85 7.48 22.61
N LYS A 119 5.12 8.52 23.02
CA LYS A 119 4.98 8.86 24.43
C LYS A 119 4.30 7.73 25.20
N GLU A 120 3.23 7.15 24.67
CA GLU A 120 2.53 6.02 25.33
C GLU A 120 3.42 4.78 25.44
N VAL A 121 4.27 4.48 24.43
CA VAL A 121 5.29 3.42 24.54
C VAL A 121 6.20 3.66 25.72
N ALA A 122 6.72 4.88 25.87
CA ALA A 122 7.56 5.24 27.01
C ALA A 122 6.80 5.13 28.34
N ASP A 123 5.55 5.54 28.38
CA ASP A 123 4.69 5.44 29.58
C ASP A 123 4.37 3.98 29.94
N VAL A 124 4.13 3.11 28.96
CA VAL A 124 3.96 1.66 29.16
C VAL A 124 5.21 1.06 29.81
N ILE A 125 6.39 1.34 29.27
CA ILE A 125 7.66 0.82 29.81
C ILE A 125 7.85 1.24 31.28
N ASN A 126 7.44 2.43 31.66
CA ASN A 126 7.67 2.97 32.99
C ASN A 126 6.54 2.67 34.00
N THR A 127 5.33 2.35 33.57
CA THR A 127 4.16 2.23 34.45
C THR A 127 3.54 0.85 34.51
N VAL A 128 3.75 0.01 33.47
CA VAL A 128 3.23 -1.36 33.45
C VAL A 128 4.16 -2.29 34.26
N PRO A 129 3.63 -3.23 35.04
CA PRO A 129 4.45 -4.19 35.77
C PRO A 129 5.39 -4.95 34.80
N LEU A 130 6.62 -5.20 35.24
CA LEU A 130 7.63 -5.88 34.40
C LEU A 130 7.18 -7.27 33.92
N GLU A 131 6.38 -7.99 34.71
CA GLU A 131 5.84 -9.29 34.33
C GLU A 131 4.92 -9.16 33.12
N ASP A 132 4.03 -8.15 33.11
CA ASP A 132 3.11 -7.89 32.01
C ASP A 132 3.85 -7.46 30.74
N GLN A 133 4.92 -6.65 30.89
CA GLN A 133 5.78 -6.28 29.75
C GLN A 133 6.48 -7.51 29.16
N LYS A 134 6.92 -8.46 30.00
CA LYS A 134 7.50 -9.74 29.53
C LYS A 134 6.48 -10.55 28.75
N PHE A 135 5.23 -10.65 29.21
CA PHE A 135 4.17 -11.33 28.44
C PHE A 135 3.93 -10.67 27.10
N TYR A 136 3.94 -9.35 27.02
CA TYR A 136 3.79 -8.64 25.75
C TYR A 136 4.95 -8.93 24.78
N LEU A 137 6.20 -8.93 25.24
CA LEU A 137 7.35 -9.27 24.42
C LEU A 137 7.34 -10.75 23.98
N GLN A 138 6.95 -11.66 24.88
CA GLN A 138 6.79 -13.09 24.56
C GLN A 138 5.69 -13.29 23.52
N TRP A 139 4.57 -12.55 23.65
CA TRP A 139 3.51 -12.57 22.66
C TRP A 139 4.01 -12.18 21.27
N ASN A 140 4.70 -11.05 21.15
CA ASN A 140 5.23 -10.60 19.86
C ASN A 140 6.20 -11.63 19.24
N LEU A 141 7.01 -12.31 20.06
CA LEU A 141 7.89 -13.36 19.58
C LEU A 141 7.10 -14.60 19.12
N ILE A 142 6.13 -15.05 19.92
CA ILE A 142 5.29 -16.21 19.59
C ILE A 142 4.52 -15.96 18.29
N ASP A 143 3.93 -14.79 18.14
CA ASP A 143 3.16 -14.41 16.95
C ASP A 143 4.03 -14.34 15.69
N ALA A 144 5.19 -13.71 15.77
CA ALA A 144 6.16 -13.63 14.69
C ALA A 144 6.68 -15.03 14.26
N ALA A 145 6.88 -15.92 15.22
CA ALA A 145 7.39 -17.27 14.96
C ALA A 145 6.31 -18.26 14.50
N ALA A 146 5.06 -18.02 14.82
CA ALA A 146 3.95 -18.98 14.71
C ALA A 146 3.86 -19.73 13.37
N SER A 147 4.05 -19.02 12.26
CA SER A 147 3.99 -19.60 10.90
C SER A 147 5.18 -20.52 10.56
N PHE A 148 6.22 -20.57 11.39
CA PHE A 148 7.48 -21.29 11.18
C PHE A 148 7.72 -22.38 12.22
N LEU A 149 6.79 -22.55 13.17
CA LEU A 149 6.84 -23.54 14.23
C LEU A 149 6.06 -24.82 13.86
N SER A 150 5.63 -25.61 14.86
CA SER A 150 4.87 -26.84 14.67
C SER A 150 3.49 -26.58 14.04
N ASP A 151 2.89 -27.65 13.50
CA ASP A 151 1.60 -27.57 12.82
C ASP A 151 0.49 -27.00 13.71
N ASP A 152 0.54 -27.19 15.03
CA ASP A 152 -0.44 -26.63 15.97
C ASP A 152 -0.38 -25.10 16.04
N PHE A 153 0.83 -24.51 16.06
CA PHE A 153 1.02 -23.07 15.99
C PHE A 153 0.55 -22.50 14.64
N VAL A 154 0.95 -23.16 13.55
CA VAL A 154 0.54 -22.78 12.20
C VAL A 154 -0.98 -22.83 12.04
N ALA A 155 -1.62 -23.88 12.56
CA ALA A 155 -3.08 -24.02 12.52
C ALA A 155 -3.79 -22.94 13.33
N GLN A 156 -3.32 -22.64 14.54
CA GLN A 156 -3.91 -21.61 15.39
C GLN A 156 -3.71 -20.18 14.83
N ASN A 157 -2.55 -19.90 14.23
CA ASN A 157 -2.29 -18.65 13.55
C ASN A 157 -3.23 -18.48 12.33
N PHE A 158 -3.40 -19.54 11.52
CA PHE A 158 -4.36 -19.54 10.41
C PHE A 158 -5.82 -19.34 10.89
N ASP A 159 -6.20 -19.97 11.99
CA ASP A 159 -7.57 -19.89 12.52
C ASP A 159 -7.96 -18.47 12.88
N PHE A 160 -7.06 -17.69 13.45
CA PHE A 160 -7.33 -16.30 13.76
C PHE A 160 -7.13 -15.38 12.55
N TYR A 161 -5.91 -15.24 12.04
CA TYR A 161 -5.58 -14.23 11.03
C TYR A 161 -6.20 -14.49 9.65
N SER A 162 -6.39 -15.76 9.29
CA SER A 162 -6.95 -16.10 7.99
C SER A 162 -8.42 -16.46 8.03
N ARG A 163 -8.83 -17.35 8.94
CA ARG A 163 -10.22 -17.79 9.00
C ARG A 163 -11.12 -16.74 9.64
N THR A 164 -10.77 -16.25 10.83
CA THR A 164 -11.59 -15.29 11.57
C THR A 164 -11.60 -13.91 10.92
N MET A 165 -10.41 -13.36 10.58
CA MET A 165 -10.33 -12.01 10.04
C MET A 165 -10.66 -11.89 8.55
N SER A 166 -10.29 -12.90 7.73
CA SER A 166 -10.42 -12.84 6.27
C SER A 166 -11.39 -13.86 5.67
N GLY A 167 -12.07 -14.68 6.49
CA GLY A 167 -13.05 -15.67 6.04
C GLY A 167 -12.46 -16.84 5.22
N LYS A 168 -11.14 -17.07 5.25
CA LYS A 168 -10.50 -18.17 4.51
C LYS A 168 -10.90 -19.52 5.12
N LYS A 169 -11.37 -20.46 4.28
CA LYS A 169 -11.83 -21.77 4.73
C LYS A 169 -10.71 -22.79 4.89
N GLU A 170 -9.69 -22.69 4.04
CA GLU A 170 -8.61 -23.67 3.94
C GLU A 170 -7.25 -22.97 3.90
N MET A 171 -6.26 -23.57 4.54
CA MET A 171 -4.88 -23.13 4.50
C MET A 171 -4.24 -23.52 3.17
N GLN A 172 -3.38 -22.65 2.66
CA GLN A 172 -2.60 -22.98 1.47
C GLN A 172 -1.70 -24.20 1.71
N PRO A 173 -1.50 -25.05 0.68
CA PRO A 173 -0.56 -26.17 0.76
C PRO A 173 0.83 -25.73 1.24
N ARG A 174 1.52 -26.60 1.98
CA ARG A 174 2.84 -26.31 2.58
C ARG A 174 3.86 -25.78 1.57
N TRP A 175 3.90 -26.35 0.36
CA TRP A 175 4.84 -25.91 -0.68
C TRP A 175 4.61 -24.44 -1.10
N LYS A 176 3.35 -23.98 -1.19
CA LYS A 176 3.05 -22.56 -1.50
C LYS A 176 3.53 -21.64 -0.38
N ARG A 177 3.29 -22.03 0.87
CA ARG A 177 3.76 -21.27 2.04
C ARG A 177 5.29 -21.22 2.09
N ALA A 178 5.97 -22.34 1.79
CA ALA A 178 7.43 -22.38 1.72
C ALA A 178 7.98 -21.48 0.60
N VAL A 179 7.37 -21.49 -0.60
CA VAL A 179 7.74 -20.59 -1.70
C VAL A 179 7.57 -19.12 -1.26
N SER A 180 6.44 -18.78 -0.61
CA SER A 180 6.22 -17.40 -0.10
C SER A 180 7.28 -17.01 0.94
N THR A 181 7.73 -17.95 1.78
CA THR A 181 8.80 -17.67 2.75
C THR A 181 10.15 -17.42 2.07
N VAL A 182 10.50 -18.23 1.07
CA VAL A 182 11.72 -18.03 0.28
C VAL A 182 11.66 -16.68 -0.46
N ASP A 183 10.51 -16.37 -1.05
CA ASP A 183 10.25 -15.08 -1.72
C ASP A 183 10.43 -13.89 -0.77
N GLY A 184 9.87 -13.97 0.44
CA GLY A 184 10.01 -12.93 1.45
C GLY A 184 11.43 -12.77 2.00
N SER A 185 12.24 -13.84 2.03
CA SER A 185 13.60 -13.85 2.61
C SER A 185 14.70 -13.57 1.60
N LEU A 186 14.50 -13.99 0.34
CA LEU A 186 15.49 -13.97 -0.76
C LEU A 186 14.87 -13.38 -2.04
N GLY A 187 14.03 -12.36 -1.88
CA GLY A 187 13.13 -11.87 -2.92
C GLY A 187 13.81 -11.53 -4.23
N GLU A 188 14.94 -10.84 -4.23
CA GLU A 188 15.63 -10.51 -5.48
C GLU A 188 16.38 -11.71 -6.10
N VAL A 189 16.79 -12.71 -5.31
CA VAL A 189 17.34 -13.96 -5.88
C VAL A 189 16.24 -14.70 -6.64
N VAL A 190 15.03 -14.82 -6.05
CA VAL A 190 13.86 -15.35 -6.76
C VAL A 190 13.52 -14.50 -7.97
N GLY A 191 13.62 -13.17 -7.84
CA GLY A 191 13.40 -12.20 -8.91
C GLY A 191 14.29 -12.42 -10.12
N GLN A 192 15.58 -12.71 -9.92
CA GLN A 192 16.49 -13.05 -11.02
C GLN A 192 16.02 -14.27 -11.82
N MET A 193 15.67 -15.36 -11.12
CA MET A 193 15.15 -16.57 -11.74
C MET A 193 13.83 -16.34 -12.47
N TYR A 194 12.97 -15.51 -11.90
CA TYR A 194 11.68 -15.15 -12.50
C TYR A 194 11.85 -14.35 -13.81
N VAL A 195 12.69 -13.31 -13.77
CA VAL A 195 12.96 -12.44 -14.92
C VAL A 195 13.60 -13.20 -16.08
N GLU A 196 14.61 -14.02 -15.80
CA GLU A 196 15.27 -14.86 -16.79
C GLU A 196 14.26 -15.73 -17.57
N LYS A 197 13.25 -16.25 -16.87
CA LYS A 197 12.27 -17.17 -17.47
C LYS A 197 11.07 -16.47 -18.11
N TYR A 198 10.59 -15.38 -17.53
CA TYR A 198 9.26 -14.85 -17.85
C TYR A 198 9.23 -13.40 -18.36
N PHE A 199 10.35 -12.68 -18.37
CA PHE A 199 10.35 -11.29 -18.77
C PHE A 199 11.36 -11.00 -19.90
N PRO A 200 10.95 -11.11 -21.17
CA PRO A 200 11.82 -10.86 -22.32
C PRO A 200 12.15 -9.36 -22.47
N ALA A 201 13.35 -9.05 -22.99
CA ALA A 201 13.82 -7.67 -23.19
C ALA A 201 12.86 -6.82 -24.07
N ALA A 202 12.20 -7.43 -25.05
CA ALA A 202 11.23 -6.75 -25.91
C ALA A 202 9.99 -6.23 -25.14
N ALA A 203 9.59 -6.91 -24.05
CA ALA A 203 8.53 -6.41 -23.17
C ALA A 203 8.94 -5.13 -22.44
N LYS A 204 10.18 -5.08 -21.93
CA LYS A 204 10.72 -3.87 -21.29
C LYS A 204 10.75 -2.69 -22.27
N GLU A 205 11.20 -2.89 -23.49
CA GLU A 205 11.26 -1.83 -24.52
C GLU A 205 9.85 -1.28 -24.85
N ARG A 206 8.87 -2.16 -25.06
CA ARG A 206 7.48 -1.74 -25.33
C ARG A 206 6.89 -0.96 -24.15
N MET A 207 7.17 -1.37 -22.93
CA MET A 207 6.73 -0.69 -21.73
C MET A 207 7.33 0.71 -21.59
N VAL A 208 8.61 0.91 -21.93
CA VAL A 208 9.24 2.23 -21.96
C VAL A 208 8.49 3.16 -22.91
N GLY A 209 8.09 2.64 -24.08
CA GLY A 209 7.25 3.37 -25.05
C GLY A 209 5.90 3.79 -24.48
N LEU A 210 5.19 2.87 -23.82
CA LEU A 210 3.91 3.15 -23.17
C LEU A 210 4.04 4.22 -22.08
N VAL A 211 5.01 4.08 -21.18
CA VAL A 211 5.26 5.06 -20.10
C VAL A 211 5.50 6.46 -20.68
N LYS A 212 6.31 6.58 -21.74
CA LYS A 212 6.56 7.86 -22.40
C LYS A 212 5.31 8.47 -23.03
N ASN A 213 4.45 7.65 -23.65
CA ASN A 213 3.20 8.11 -24.24
C ASN A 213 2.25 8.63 -23.16
N LEU A 214 2.13 7.92 -22.03
CA LEU A 214 1.28 8.35 -20.92
C LEU A 214 1.84 9.61 -20.24
N GLN A 215 3.16 9.71 -20.05
CA GLN A 215 3.80 10.89 -19.50
C GLN A 215 3.55 12.13 -20.39
N THR A 216 3.62 11.97 -21.70
CA THR A 216 3.29 13.03 -22.66
C THR A 216 1.81 13.43 -22.54
N SER A 217 0.91 12.45 -22.49
CA SER A 217 -0.53 12.65 -22.37
C SER A 217 -0.91 13.37 -21.06
N LEU A 218 -0.33 12.96 -19.92
CA LEU A 218 -0.55 13.65 -18.65
C LEU A 218 -0.05 15.10 -18.70
N GLY A 219 1.13 15.33 -19.30
CA GLY A 219 1.66 16.69 -19.45
C GLY A 219 0.75 17.60 -20.29
N GLU A 220 0.13 17.08 -21.35
CA GLU A 220 -0.85 17.84 -22.17
C GLU A 220 -2.13 18.11 -21.40
N ARG A 221 -2.62 17.14 -20.63
CA ARG A 221 -3.79 17.32 -19.76
C ARG A 221 -3.55 18.38 -18.70
N ILE A 222 -2.40 18.36 -18.01
CA ILE A 222 -2.03 19.39 -17.02
C ILE A 222 -2.06 20.78 -17.66
N LYS A 223 -1.51 20.96 -18.87
CA LYS A 223 -1.54 22.23 -19.60
C LYS A 223 -2.96 22.69 -19.89
N ALA A 224 -3.87 21.78 -20.19
CA ALA A 224 -5.26 22.04 -20.56
C ALA A 224 -6.19 22.27 -19.35
N LEU A 225 -5.76 22.03 -18.10
CA LEU A 225 -6.60 22.24 -16.92
C LEU A 225 -7.01 23.72 -16.78
N GLU A 226 -8.30 24.00 -16.82
CA GLU A 226 -8.83 25.36 -16.68
C GLU A 226 -8.85 25.83 -15.22
N TRP A 227 -8.92 24.91 -14.27
CA TRP A 227 -9.03 25.25 -12.85
C TRP A 227 -7.68 25.55 -12.19
N MET A 228 -6.56 25.13 -12.79
CA MET A 228 -5.20 25.28 -12.27
C MET A 228 -4.51 26.50 -12.89
N SER A 229 -3.86 27.31 -12.07
CA SER A 229 -3.10 28.48 -12.52
C SER A 229 -1.79 28.09 -13.23
N GLU A 230 -1.30 28.99 -14.10
CA GLU A 230 -0.05 28.75 -14.84
C GLU A 230 1.18 28.50 -13.93
N PRO A 231 1.38 29.22 -12.79
CA PRO A 231 2.50 28.91 -11.89
C PRO A 231 2.47 27.48 -11.37
N THR A 232 1.31 26.95 -10.97
CA THR A 232 1.15 25.58 -10.50
C THR A 232 1.36 24.56 -11.63
N LYS A 233 0.82 24.84 -12.85
CA LYS A 233 1.07 23.99 -14.03
C LYS A 233 2.55 23.84 -14.34
N VAL A 234 3.32 24.93 -14.30
CA VAL A 234 4.77 24.89 -14.54
C VAL A 234 5.46 23.94 -13.54
N LYS A 235 5.12 24.04 -12.26
CA LYS A 235 5.67 23.16 -11.21
C LYS A 235 5.23 21.70 -11.38
N ALA A 236 3.98 21.47 -11.74
CA ALA A 236 3.48 20.13 -12.03
C ALA A 236 4.23 19.49 -13.20
N LEU A 237 4.48 20.23 -14.27
CA LEU A 237 5.24 19.76 -15.43
C LEU A 237 6.73 19.51 -15.11
N GLU A 238 7.35 20.36 -14.28
CA GLU A 238 8.69 20.13 -13.76
C GLU A 238 8.76 18.80 -12.98
N LYS A 239 7.78 18.55 -12.11
CA LYS A 239 7.69 17.32 -11.33
C LYS A 239 7.49 16.09 -12.22
N LEU A 240 6.57 16.15 -13.18
CA LEU A 240 6.32 15.08 -14.14
C LEU A 240 7.57 14.75 -14.96
N ALA A 241 8.34 15.77 -15.38
CA ALA A 241 9.56 15.58 -16.17
C ALA A 241 10.71 14.91 -15.40
N THR A 242 10.65 14.94 -14.07
CA THR A 242 11.68 14.36 -13.18
C THR A 242 11.32 13.01 -12.59
N PHE A 243 10.24 12.39 -13.06
CA PHE A 243 9.89 11.04 -12.60
C PHE A 243 11.03 10.06 -12.89
N HIS A 244 11.47 9.38 -11.85
CA HIS A 244 12.38 8.24 -11.98
C HIS A 244 11.56 6.99 -12.31
N VAL A 245 11.82 6.38 -13.48
CA VAL A 245 11.00 5.29 -14.03
C VAL A 245 11.74 3.97 -13.90
N LYS A 246 11.15 3.01 -13.19
CA LYS A 246 11.65 1.66 -12.98
C LYS A 246 10.74 0.64 -13.67
N ILE A 247 11.31 -0.18 -14.56
CA ILE A 247 10.53 -1.16 -15.34
C ILE A 247 11.19 -2.52 -15.31
N GLY A 248 10.43 -3.53 -14.90
CA GLY A 248 10.79 -4.94 -14.96
C GLY A 248 11.60 -5.41 -13.75
N TYR A 249 12.84 -4.96 -13.65
CA TYR A 249 13.78 -5.42 -12.63
C TYR A 249 14.91 -4.42 -12.40
N PRO A 250 15.59 -4.44 -11.22
CA PRO A 250 16.69 -3.54 -10.90
C PRO A 250 17.94 -3.82 -11.76
N ASP A 251 18.67 -2.78 -12.13
CA ASP A 251 19.94 -2.94 -12.86
C ASP A 251 21.04 -3.53 -11.97
N LYS A 252 20.94 -3.35 -10.65
CA LYS A 252 21.84 -3.92 -9.65
C LYS A 252 21.02 -4.70 -8.61
N TRP A 253 21.30 -5.99 -8.53
CA TRP A 253 20.68 -6.90 -7.56
C TRP A 253 21.28 -6.74 -6.17
N LYS A 254 20.47 -6.99 -5.13
CA LYS A 254 20.94 -7.05 -3.74
C LYS A 254 21.93 -8.20 -3.56
N ASP A 255 22.97 -7.95 -2.77
CA ASP A 255 23.97 -8.95 -2.43
C ASP A 255 23.58 -9.69 -1.15
N TYR A 256 23.15 -10.93 -1.30
CA TYR A 256 22.82 -11.82 -0.18
C TYR A 256 24.00 -12.71 0.28
N SER A 257 25.23 -12.46 -0.18
CA SER A 257 26.38 -13.30 0.16
C SER A 257 26.69 -13.39 1.66
N ALA A 258 26.28 -12.37 2.43
CA ALA A 258 26.42 -12.35 3.88
C ALA A 258 25.29 -13.09 4.61
N LEU A 259 24.21 -13.51 3.92
CA LEU A 259 23.11 -14.26 4.52
C LEU A 259 23.44 -15.76 4.54
N GLU A 260 23.62 -16.30 5.72
CA GLU A 260 23.89 -17.71 5.90
C GLU A 260 22.59 -18.50 6.09
N ILE A 261 22.34 -19.48 5.24
CA ILE A 261 21.23 -20.44 5.36
C ILE A 261 21.81 -21.82 5.78
N LYS A 262 21.23 -22.42 6.82
CA LYS A 262 21.71 -23.68 7.40
C LYS A 262 20.63 -24.75 7.40
N ASP A 263 21.07 -26.01 7.41
CA ASP A 263 20.20 -27.18 7.61
C ASP A 263 20.11 -27.52 9.11
N ASP A 264 19.60 -26.54 9.90
CA ASP A 264 19.41 -26.65 11.33
C ASP A 264 17.93 -26.51 11.74
N SER A 265 17.37 -25.32 11.56
CA SER A 265 16.01 -24.98 11.96
C SER A 265 15.38 -23.99 10.98
N TYR A 266 14.11 -24.23 10.64
CA TYR A 266 13.34 -23.30 9.81
C TYR A 266 13.28 -21.91 10.44
N TRP A 267 12.92 -21.83 11.73
CA TRP A 267 12.87 -20.57 12.45
C TRP A 267 14.25 -19.88 12.52
N ALA A 268 15.32 -20.61 12.79
CA ALA A 268 16.65 -20.01 12.82
C ALA A 268 17.09 -19.40 11.48
N ASN A 269 16.64 -19.96 10.35
CA ASN A 269 16.88 -19.36 9.04
C ASN A 269 16.06 -18.05 8.86
N ILE A 270 14.83 -18.00 9.38
CA ILE A 270 14.03 -16.77 9.38
C ILE A 270 14.67 -15.70 10.24
N GLU A 271 15.19 -16.03 11.42
CA GLU A 271 15.93 -15.09 12.28
C GLU A 271 17.17 -14.53 11.56
N ARG A 272 17.94 -15.39 10.86
CA ARG A 272 19.12 -14.97 10.09
C ARG A 272 18.72 -14.02 8.93
N ALA A 273 17.64 -14.33 8.20
CA ALA A 273 17.13 -13.49 7.15
C ALA A 273 16.66 -12.14 7.71
N SER A 274 15.89 -12.13 8.79
CA SER A 274 15.42 -10.90 9.46
C SER A 274 16.60 -10.05 9.99
N GLN A 275 17.62 -10.69 10.53
CA GLN A 275 18.83 -9.97 10.98
C GLN A 275 19.61 -9.39 9.80
N TRP A 276 19.65 -10.08 8.65
CA TRP A 276 20.28 -9.58 7.45
C TRP A 276 19.52 -8.35 6.92
N ASP A 277 18.18 -8.42 6.83
CA ASP A 277 17.34 -7.29 6.42
C ASP A 277 17.51 -6.08 7.35
N PHE A 278 17.54 -6.33 8.66
CA PHE A 278 17.79 -5.28 9.65
C PHE A 278 19.15 -4.62 9.45
N ASN A 279 20.20 -5.41 9.24
CA ASN A 279 21.55 -4.90 9.00
C ASN A 279 21.63 -4.09 7.69
N ASP A 280 20.95 -4.55 6.61
CA ASP A 280 20.85 -3.80 5.35
C ASP A 280 20.15 -2.45 5.55
N MET A 281 19.04 -2.42 6.28
CA MET A 281 18.33 -1.19 6.63
C MET A 281 19.20 -0.23 7.45
N ILE A 282 19.87 -0.71 8.50
CA ILE A 282 20.75 0.10 9.36
C ILE A 282 21.95 0.65 8.56
N ALA A 283 22.50 -0.12 7.65
CA ALA A 283 23.62 0.29 6.81
C ALA A 283 23.32 1.49 5.89
N LYS A 284 22.04 1.82 5.69
CA LYS A 284 21.60 3.00 4.92
C LYS A 284 21.55 4.29 5.75
N ALA A 285 21.54 4.16 7.08
CA ALA A 285 21.46 5.31 7.98
C ALA A 285 22.63 6.29 7.76
N GLY A 286 22.30 7.59 7.63
CA GLY A 286 23.28 8.66 7.39
C GLY A 286 23.86 8.69 5.97
N LYS A 287 23.41 7.83 5.05
CA LYS A 287 23.80 7.86 3.64
C LYS A 287 22.77 8.63 2.80
N PRO A 288 23.18 9.16 1.63
CA PRO A 288 22.22 9.67 0.64
C PRO A 288 21.21 8.60 0.24
N VAL A 289 19.99 9.06 -0.11
CA VAL A 289 18.95 8.15 -0.62
C VAL A 289 19.42 7.49 -1.91
N ASP A 290 19.36 6.17 -1.96
CA ASP A 290 19.60 5.39 -3.18
C ASP A 290 18.29 5.36 -4.00
N LYS A 291 18.26 6.14 -5.09
CA LYS A 291 17.09 6.19 -5.98
C LYS A 291 16.95 4.93 -6.85
N ASP A 292 17.97 4.10 -6.93
CA ASP A 292 17.93 2.85 -7.71
C ASP A 292 17.45 1.66 -6.91
N GLU A 293 17.27 1.81 -5.59
CA GLU A 293 16.69 0.76 -4.73
C GLU A 293 15.21 0.51 -5.07
N TRP A 294 14.86 -0.76 -5.27
CA TRP A 294 13.49 -1.18 -5.51
C TRP A 294 12.77 -1.54 -4.20
N LEU A 295 11.52 -1.09 -4.06
CA LEU A 295 10.68 -1.40 -2.89
C LEU A 295 9.82 -2.66 -3.10
N MET A 296 9.72 -3.14 -4.33
CA MET A 296 9.04 -4.38 -4.70
C MET A 296 9.97 -5.27 -5.50
N THR A 297 9.84 -6.59 -5.31
CA THR A 297 10.60 -7.56 -6.11
C THR A 297 10.01 -7.72 -7.51
N PRO A 298 10.80 -8.16 -8.52
CA PRO A 298 10.32 -8.31 -9.90
C PRO A 298 9.13 -9.26 -10.07
N GLN A 299 8.96 -10.24 -9.20
CA GLN A 299 7.83 -11.19 -9.21
C GLN A 299 6.58 -10.70 -8.48
N THR A 300 6.57 -9.47 -8.00
CA THR A 300 5.39 -8.83 -7.39
C THR A 300 4.40 -8.37 -8.46
N VAL A 301 3.14 -8.83 -8.39
CA VAL A 301 2.05 -8.35 -9.25
C VAL A 301 1.46 -7.09 -8.64
N ASN A 302 2.18 -6.00 -8.76
CA ASN A 302 1.79 -4.66 -8.32
C ASN A 302 2.69 -3.60 -8.98
N ALA A 303 2.40 -2.32 -8.70
CA ALA A 303 3.20 -1.15 -9.07
C ALA A 303 3.22 -0.17 -7.88
N TYR A 304 4.04 0.87 -7.93
CA TYR A 304 4.00 1.93 -6.93
C TYR A 304 4.52 3.27 -7.44
N TYR A 305 4.03 4.35 -6.85
CA TYR A 305 4.67 5.66 -6.82
C TYR A 305 5.27 5.91 -5.44
N ASN A 306 6.51 6.42 -5.38
CA ASN A 306 7.16 6.84 -4.13
C ASN A 306 7.38 8.37 -4.16
N PRO A 307 6.66 9.14 -3.32
CA PRO A 307 6.78 10.59 -3.32
C PRO A 307 8.15 11.10 -2.85
N THR A 308 8.87 10.34 -2.01
CA THR A 308 10.14 10.78 -1.44
C THR A 308 11.32 10.67 -2.40
N THR A 309 11.17 9.90 -3.47
CA THR A 309 12.14 9.75 -4.57
C THR A 309 11.60 10.24 -5.90
N ASN A 310 10.31 10.60 -5.96
CA ASN A 310 9.56 10.97 -7.17
C ASN A 310 9.69 9.90 -8.26
N GLU A 311 9.42 8.64 -7.90
CA GLU A 311 9.59 7.48 -8.77
C GLU A 311 8.30 6.70 -8.99
N ILE A 312 8.19 6.09 -10.17
CA ILE A 312 7.19 5.09 -10.53
C ILE A 312 7.87 3.77 -10.86
N CYS A 313 7.32 2.67 -10.36
CA CYS A 313 7.92 1.34 -10.52
C CYS A 313 6.89 0.31 -10.98
N PHE A 314 7.27 -0.45 -12.01
CA PHE A 314 6.46 -1.52 -12.61
C PHE A 314 7.27 -2.82 -12.63
N PRO A 315 7.16 -3.69 -11.61
CA PRO A 315 7.81 -4.99 -11.56
C PRO A 315 7.42 -5.89 -12.74
N ALA A 316 8.30 -6.82 -13.12
CA ALA A 316 8.11 -7.69 -14.27
C ALA A 316 6.80 -8.49 -14.23
N ALA A 317 6.34 -8.88 -13.03
CA ALA A 317 5.15 -9.73 -12.90
C ALA A 317 3.83 -9.02 -13.23
N ILE A 318 3.70 -7.70 -13.04
CA ILE A 318 2.51 -6.98 -13.48
C ILE A 318 2.50 -6.76 -14.99
N LEU A 319 3.67 -6.89 -15.64
CA LEU A 319 3.84 -6.71 -17.08
C LEU A 319 3.53 -7.99 -17.87
N GLN A 320 2.47 -8.69 -17.48
CA GLN A 320 1.95 -9.92 -18.05
C GLN A 320 0.41 -9.90 -18.05
N ALA A 321 -0.20 -10.79 -18.81
CA ALA A 321 -1.67 -10.93 -18.84
C ALA A 321 -2.23 -11.16 -17.42
N PRO A 322 -3.36 -10.54 -17.06
CA PRO A 322 -4.26 -9.76 -17.91
C PRO A 322 -3.89 -8.26 -18.03
N PHE A 323 -2.83 -7.78 -17.40
CA PHE A 323 -2.43 -6.36 -17.41
C PHE A 323 -1.73 -5.97 -18.72
N PHE A 324 -0.81 -6.81 -19.20
CA PHE A 324 -0.05 -6.57 -20.41
C PHE A 324 0.13 -7.85 -21.23
N ASP A 325 -0.10 -7.78 -22.55
CA ASP A 325 0.20 -8.85 -23.48
C ASP A 325 0.87 -8.26 -24.74
N MET A 326 2.04 -8.80 -25.07
CA MET A 326 2.79 -8.39 -26.27
C MET A 326 2.02 -8.59 -27.57
N ASN A 327 1.07 -9.53 -27.60
CA ASN A 327 0.28 -9.90 -28.76
C ASN A 327 -1.12 -9.27 -28.78
N ALA A 328 -1.56 -8.65 -27.68
CA ALA A 328 -2.83 -7.93 -27.62
C ALA A 328 -2.74 -6.59 -28.36
N ASP A 329 -3.89 -6.12 -28.84
CA ASP A 329 -3.98 -4.78 -29.42
C ASP A 329 -3.80 -3.67 -28.38
N ASP A 330 -3.58 -2.45 -28.88
CA ASP A 330 -3.34 -1.30 -28.01
C ASP A 330 -4.56 -0.93 -27.16
N ALA A 331 -5.80 -1.20 -27.60
CA ALA A 331 -6.97 -0.96 -26.77
C ALA A 331 -6.93 -1.78 -25.47
N MET A 332 -6.52 -3.04 -25.56
CA MET A 332 -6.38 -3.93 -24.42
C MET A 332 -5.23 -3.48 -23.50
N ASN A 333 -4.05 -3.19 -24.06
CA ASN A 333 -2.88 -2.81 -23.28
C ASN A 333 -3.04 -1.42 -22.62
N TYR A 334 -3.58 -0.43 -23.34
CA TYR A 334 -3.85 0.88 -22.74
C TYR A 334 -4.98 0.81 -21.71
N GLY A 335 -6.02 -0.01 -21.94
CA GLY A 335 -7.12 -0.20 -20.99
C GLY A 335 -6.71 -0.91 -19.70
N ALA A 336 -5.68 -1.74 -19.74
CA ALA A 336 -5.15 -2.49 -18.60
C ALA A 336 -3.90 -1.84 -18.01
N ILE A 337 -2.69 -2.24 -18.47
CA ILE A 337 -1.43 -1.72 -17.90
C ILE A 337 -1.29 -0.19 -18.13
N GLY A 338 -1.85 0.34 -19.21
CA GLY A 338 -1.82 1.79 -19.45
C GLY A 338 -2.55 2.56 -18.34
N VAL A 339 -3.71 2.09 -17.88
CA VAL A 339 -4.41 2.70 -16.75
C VAL A 339 -3.59 2.59 -15.47
N VAL A 340 -2.91 1.45 -15.21
CA VAL A 340 -2.01 1.30 -14.06
C VAL A 340 -0.84 2.31 -14.14
N ILE A 341 -0.21 2.47 -15.29
CA ILE A 341 0.86 3.45 -15.47
C ILE A 341 0.35 4.87 -15.19
N GLY A 342 -0.82 5.23 -15.75
CA GLY A 342 -1.45 6.53 -15.50
C GLY A 342 -1.83 6.73 -14.02
N HIS A 343 -2.27 5.68 -13.33
CA HIS A 343 -2.56 5.64 -11.90
C HIS A 343 -1.31 5.99 -11.08
N GLU A 344 -0.18 5.30 -11.30
CA GLU A 344 1.06 5.59 -10.59
C GLU A 344 1.58 7.01 -10.88
N MET A 345 1.47 7.48 -12.12
CA MET A 345 1.81 8.87 -12.43
C MET A 345 0.90 9.87 -11.71
N THR A 346 -0.39 9.56 -11.58
CA THR A 346 -1.36 10.43 -10.91
C THR A 346 -1.13 10.51 -9.41
N HIS A 347 -0.58 9.46 -8.77
CA HIS A 347 -0.14 9.52 -7.38
C HIS A 347 0.87 10.62 -7.10
N GLY A 348 1.67 11.04 -8.08
CA GLY A 348 2.51 12.23 -7.95
C GLY A 348 1.73 13.53 -7.70
N PHE A 349 0.44 13.52 -7.97
CA PHE A 349 -0.45 14.69 -7.97
C PHE A 349 -1.78 14.44 -7.22
N ASP A 350 -1.91 13.34 -6.49
CA ASP A 350 -3.04 13.08 -5.62
C ASP A 350 -3.02 13.94 -4.34
N ASP A 351 -3.91 13.70 -3.40
CA ASP A 351 -4.02 14.47 -2.16
C ASP A 351 -2.75 14.44 -1.28
N GLN A 352 -1.96 13.37 -1.35
CA GLN A 352 -0.70 13.22 -0.63
C GLN A 352 0.50 13.58 -1.50
N GLY A 353 0.60 13.00 -2.71
CA GLY A 353 1.74 13.21 -3.60
C GLY A 353 1.92 14.66 -4.01
N ARG A 354 0.83 15.43 -4.18
CA ARG A 354 0.88 16.87 -4.48
C ARG A 354 1.66 17.69 -3.44
N GLN A 355 1.82 17.19 -2.22
CA GLN A 355 2.50 17.86 -1.13
C GLN A 355 4.04 17.68 -1.17
N TYR A 356 4.53 16.84 -2.08
CA TYR A 356 5.97 16.65 -2.29
C TYR A 356 6.43 17.32 -3.59
N ASP A 357 7.58 18.02 -3.51
CA ASP A 357 8.18 18.64 -4.69
C ASP A 357 8.85 17.60 -5.61
N LYS A 358 9.39 18.08 -6.74
CA LYS A 358 10.06 17.25 -7.74
C LYS A 358 11.33 16.53 -7.23
N ASP A 359 11.88 16.97 -6.11
CA ASP A 359 13.09 16.41 -5.50
C ASP A 359 12.76 15.44 -4.35
N GLY A 360 11.46 15.23 -4.04
CA GLY A 360 10.95 14.34 -3.00
C GLY A 360 10.87 14.97 -1.61
N ASN A 361 10.98 16.29 -1.50
CA ASN A 361 10.82 16.98 -0.24
C ASN A 361 9.34 17.27 0.05
N LEU A 362 8.92 17.10 1.28
CA LEU A 362 7.61 17.53 1.76
C LEU A 362 7.57 19.06 1.79
N LYS A 363 7.12 19.64 0.71
CA LYS A 363 7.13 21.08 0.48
C LYS A 363 5.97 21.49 -0.42
N ASP A 364 5.13 22.37 0.07
CA ASP A 364 4.05 22.94 -0.73
C ASP A 364 4.61 23.80 -1.87
N TRP A 365 4.13 23.53 -3.09
CA TRP A 365 4.49 24.22 -4.31
C TRP A 365 3.26 24.75 -5.09
N TRP A 366 2.08 24.56 -4.52
CA TRP A 366 0.81 25.01 -5.06
C TRP A 366 0.51 26.46 -4.66
N THR A 367 -0.30 27.16 -5.44
CA THR A 367 -0.92 28.39 -4.94
C THR A 367 -2.06 28.02 -3.99
N GLU A 368 -2.34 28.87 -3.00
CA GLU A 368 -3.45 28.65 -2.06
C GLU A 368 -4.80 28.48 -2.78
N GLU A 369 -5.02 29.26 -3.86
CA GLU A 369 -6.25 29.15 -4.66
C GLU A 369 -6.36 27.79 -5.37
N ASP A 370 -5.28 27.30 -5.95
CA ASP A 370 -5.28 26.00 -6.65
C ASP A 370 -5.42 24.85 -5.65
N ALA A 371 -4.78 24.93 -4.49
CA ALA A 371 -4.94 23.96 -3.42
C ALA A 371 -6.42 23.86 -2.99
N LYS A 372 -7.08 24.99 -2.78
CA LYS A 372 -8.51 25.04 -2.45
C LYS A 372 -9.39 24.43 -3.55
N LYS A 373 -9.13 24.78 -4.82
CA LYS A 373 -9.88 24.22 -5.96
C LYS A 373 -9.69 22.71 -6.10
N PHE A 374 -8.50 22.20 -5.75
CA PHE A 374 -8.24 20.77 -5.68
C PHE A 374 -9.07 20.11 -4.57
N GLU A 375 -9.05 20.69 -3.36
CA GLU A 375 -9.78 20.18 -2.20
C GLU A 375 -11.29 20.15 -2.43
N GLU A 376 -11.86 21.17 -3.07
CA GLU A 376 -13.27 21.21 -3.44
C GLU A 376 -13.65 20.06 -4.39
N ARG A 377 -12.78 19.70 -5.34
CA ARG A 377 -12.98 18.54 -6.24
C ARG A 377 -12.79 17.20 -5.53
N ALA A 378 -11.75 17.13 -4.71
CA ALA A 378 -11.48 15.95 -3.90
C ALA A 378 -12.66 15.64 -2.97
N GLN A 379 -13.30 16.65 -2.38
CA GLN A 379 -14.46 16.47 -1.52
C GLN A 379 -15.68 15.88 -2.26
N VAL A 380 -15.86 16.19 -3.54
CA VAL A 380 -16.91 15.56 -4.35
C VAL A 380 -16.64 14.05 -4.47
N MET A 381 -15.38 13.68 -4.66
CA MET A 381 -14.97 12.26 -4.74
C MET A 381 -15.14 11.55 -3.38
N VAL A 382 -14.71 12.16 -2.28
CA VAL A 382 -14.94 11.63 -0.92
C VAL A 382 -16.42 11.34 -0.71
N ASN A 383 -17.28 12.33 -0.94
CA ASN A 383 -18.73 12.18 -0.73
C ASN A 383 -19.36 11.10 -1.62
N PHE A 384 -18.85 10.92 -2.83
CA PHE A 384 -19.35 9.88 -3.74
C PHE A 384 -18.98 8.48 -3.21
N PHE A 385 -17.71 8.26 -2.84
CA PHE A 385 -17.28 6.96 -2.34
C PHE A 385 -17.81 6.64 -0.94
N ASP A 386 -18.05 7.64 -0.09
CA ASP A 386 -18.78 7.46 1.19
C ASP A 386 -20.24 7.01 0.98
N SER A 387 -20.86 7.39 -0.13
CA SER A 387 -22.24 7.00 -0.44
C SER A 387 -22.39 5.53 -0.88
N ILE A 388 -21.29 4.87 -1.22
CA ILE A 388 -21.29 3.49 -1.75
C ILE A 388 -21.49 2.50 -0.60
N GLU A 389 -22.55 1.72 -0.65
CA GLU A 389 -22.76 0.58 0.24
C GLU A 389 -21.95 -0.63 -0.26
N VAL A 390 -20.86 -0.96 0.43
CA VAL A 390 -19.93 -2.04 0.04
C VAL A 390 -20.36 -3.41 0.55
N ALA A 391 -21.12 -3.44 1.64
CA ALA A 391 -21.79 -4.59 2.22
C ALA A 391 -23.05 -4.11 2.96
N PRO A 392 -24.03 -4.98 3.28
CA PRO A 392 -25.26 -4.56 3.95
C PRO A 392 -25.02 -3.70 5.19
N GLY A 393 -25.43 -2.43 5.14
CA GLY A 393 -25.24 -1.45 6.21
C GLY A 393 -23.80 -0.95 6.41
N VAL A 394 -22.86 -1.29 5.52
CA VAL A 394 -21.46 -0.86 5.57
C VAL A 394 -21.15 -0.03 4.34
N HIS A 395 -20.71 1.18 4.56
CA HIS A 395 -20.31 2.12 3.51
C HIS A 395 -18.80 2.16 3.30
N GLY A 396 -18.38 2.59 2.11
CA GLY A 396 -17.00 2.91 1.82
C GLY A 396 -16.47 4.02 2.73
N ASN A 397 -15.15 4.22 2.70
CA ASN A 397 -14.50 5.33 3.40
C ASN A 397 -13.78 6.19 2.36
N GLY A 398 -14.47 7.23 1.89
CA GLY A 398 -13.97 8.09 0.82
C GLY A 398 -12.71 8.88 1.21
N GLU A 399 -12.55 9.24 2.49
CA GLU A 399 -11.33 9.89 2.99
C GLU A 399 -10.14 8.94 2.97
N LEU A 400 -10.34 7.69 3.41
CA LEU A 400 -9.28 6.67 3.40
C LEU A 400 -8.83 6.35 1.97
N THR A 401 -9.79 6.25 1.04
CA THR A 401 -9.54 5.80 -0.34
C THR A 401 -9.31 6.93 -1.34
N LEU A 402 -9.26 8.19 -0.88
CA LEU A 402 -9.23 9.38 -1.74
C LEU A 402 -8.07 9.34 -2.76
N GLY A 403 -6.84 9.11 -2.31
CA GLY A 403 -5.67 9.13 -3.20
C GLY A 403 -5.75 8.06 -4.29
N GLU A 404 -6.17 6.86 -3.92
CA GLU A 404 -6.37 5.75 -4.84
C GLU A 404 -7.48 6.03 -5.86
N ASN A 405 -8.59 6.62 -5.41
CA ASN A 405 -9.68 6.99 -6.30
C ASN A 405 -9.27 8.13 -7.27
N ILE A 406 -8.50 9.11 -6.80
CA ILE A 406 -7.91 10.16 -7.67
C ILE A 406 -7.00 9.52 -8.71
N ALA A 407 -6.15 8.57 -8.28
CA ALA A 407 -5.20 7.89 -9.15
C ALA A 407 -5.91 7.02 -10.21
N ASP A 408 -6.98 6.30 -9.86
CA ASP A 408 -7.79 5.53 -10.80
C ASP A 408 -8.46 6.43 -11.85
N HIS A 409 -9.07 7.54 -11.42
CA HIS A 409 -9.71 8.50 -12.34
C HIS A 409 -8.70 9.14 -13.28
N GLY A 410 -7.56 9.60 -12.74
CA GLY A 410 -6.47 10.16 -13.55
C GLY A 410 -5.89 9.13 -14.50
N GLY A 411 -5.65 7.92 -14.03
CA GLY A 411 -5.14 6.81 -14.82
C GLY A 411 -6.03 6.48 -16.02
N LEU A 412 -7.33 6.38 -15.81
CA LEU A 412 -8.32 6.16 -16.88
C LEU A 412 -8.28 7.28 -17.93
N GLN A 413 -8.29 8.54 -17.51
CA GLN A 413 -8.32 9.67 -18.42
C GLN A 413 -7.01 9.85 -19.20
N VAL A 414 -5.87 9.72 -18.50
CA VAL A 414 -4.53 9.84 -19.10
C VAL A 414 -4.29 8.72 -20.10
N SER A 415 -4.62 7.48 -19.72
CA SER A 415 -4.41 6.33 -20.59
C SER A 415 -5.35 6.36 -21.80
N PHE A 416 -6.62 6.75 -21.62
CA PHE A 416 -7.54 6.87 -22.74
C PHE A 416 -7.08 7.95 -23.74
N ALA A 417 -6.59 9.10 -23.26
CA ALA A 417 -6.05 10.15 -24.12
C ALA A 417 -4.80 9.68 -24.89
N ALA A 418 -3.89 8.95 -24.23
CA ALA A 418 -2.74 8.35 -24.89
C ALA A 418 -3.13 7.29 -25.93
N PHE A 419 -4.12 6.46 -25.61
CA PHE A 419 -4.71 5.48 -26.51
C PHE A 419 -5.30 6.12 -27.78
N LYS A 420 -6.08 7.18 -27.64
CA LYS A 420 -6.65 7.90 -28.80
C LYS A 420 -5.56 8.46 -29.71
N LYS A 421 -4.48 8.98 -29.15
CA LYS A 421 -3.31 9.41 -29.92
C LYS A 421 -2.62 8.26 -30.66
N ALA A 422 -2.44 7.12 -30.01
CA ALA A 422 -1.86 5.95 -30.65
C ALA A 422 -2.72 5.49 -31.86
N MET A 423 -4.04 5.55 -31.73
CA MET A 423 -4.97 5.22 -32.82
C MET A 423 -4.92 6.17 -34.03
N GLU A 424 -4.43 7.40 -33.88
CA GLU A 424 -4.24 8.31 -35.02
C GLU A 424 -3.19 7.77 -36.01
N THR A 425 -2.17 7.06 -35.50
CA THR A 425 -1.10 6.48 -36.30
C THR A 425 -1.30 5.00 -36.62
N ALA A 426 -2.02 4.27 -35.78
CA ALA A 426 -2.33 2.85 -35.89
C ALA A 426 -3.81 2.59 -35.58
N PRO A 427 -4.73 2.90 -36.51
CA PRO A 427 -6.17 2.66 -36.33
C PRO A 427 -6.48 1.21 -36.04
N LEU A 428 -7.39 0.96 -35.10
CA LEU A 428 -7.88 -0.39 -34.77
C LEU A 428 -9.28 -0.61 -35.31
N GLU A 429 -9.54 -1.85 -35.74
CA GLU A 429 -10.84 -2.27 -36.22
C GLU A 429 -11.77 -2.74 -35.08
N VAL A 430 -13.06 -2.87 -35.39
CA VAL A 430 -14.03 -3.55 -34.52
C VAL A 430 -13.68 -5.03 -34.45
N VAL A 431 -13.61 -5.60 -33.25
CA VAL A 431 -13.31 -7.02 -33.00
C VAL A 431 -14.42 -7.59 -32.13
N ASP A 432 -14.98 -8.72 -32.47
CA ASP A 432 -16.07 -9.42 -31.78
C ASP A 432 -17.29 -8.51 -31.47
N GLY A 433 -17.55 -7.52 -32.32
CA GLY A 433 -18.64 -6.56 -32.17
C GLY A 433 -18.33 -5.37 -31.24
N PHE A 434 -17.14 -5.30 -30.67
CA PHE A 434 -16.70 -4.20 -29.78
C PHE A 434 -15.79 -3.21 -30.51
N THR A 435 -16.07 -1.93 -30.34
CA THR A 435 -15.19 -0.86 -30.83
C THR A 435 -13.87 -0.85 -30.02
N PRO A 436 -12.80 -0.23 -30.51
CA PRO A 436 -11.56 -0.08 -29.77
C PRO A 436 -11.77 0.58 -28.41
N GLU A 437 -12.61 1.61 -28.31
CA GLU A 437 -12.93 2.31 -27.06
C GLU A 437 -13.67 1.38 -26.08
N GLN A 438 -14.61 0.58 -26.55
CA GLN A 438 -15.28 -0.41 -25.70
C GLN A 438 -14.29 -1.44 -25.16
N ARG A 439 -13.38 -1.96 -26.01
CA ARG A 439 -12.35 -2.90 -25.58
C ARG A 439 -11.40 -2.31 -24.52
N PHE A 440 -11.06 -1.01 -24.62
CA PHE A 440 -10.29 -0.31 -23.59
C PHE A 440 -10.96 -0.41 -22.21
N PHE A 441 -12.23 -0.03 -22.11
CA PHE A 441 -12.95 -0.07 -20.82
C PHE A 441 -13.23 -1.50 -20.34
N LEU A 442 -13.45 -2.44 -21.25
CA LEU A 442 -13.61 -3.86 -20.90
C LEU A 442 -12.29 -4.46 -20.37
N ALA A 443 -11.14 -4.07 -20.92
CA ALA A 443 -9.84 -4.48 -20.43
C ALA A 443 -9.61 -3.95 -19.00
N TYR A 444 -9.94 -2.68 -18.75
CA TYR A 444 -9.89 -2.11 -17.40
C TYR A 444 -10.77 -2.88 -16.39
N ALA A 445 -12.01 -3.15 -16.76
CA ALA A 445 -12.91 -3.91 -15.90
C ALA A 445 -12.41 -5.34 -15.63
N ASN A 446 -11.77 -5.96 -16.63
CA ASN A 446 -11.25 -7.32 -16.51
C ASN A 446 -10.11 -7.45 -15.51
N VAL A 447 -9.19 -6.46 -15.41
CA VAL A 447 -8.08 -6.55 -14.47
C VAL A 447 -8.53 -6.46 -13.01
N TRP A 448 -9.71 -5.89 -12.74
CA TRP A 448 -10.32 -5.80 -11.40
C TRP A 448 -11.37 -6.87 -11.13
N ALA A 449 -11.65 -7.74 -12.11
CA ALA A 449 -12.63 -8.80 -11.96
C ALA A 449 -12.18 -9.80 -10.86
N GLY A 450 -13.03 -10.01 -9.86
CA GLY A 450 -12.72 -10.91 -8.75
C GLY A 450 -13.88 -11.13 -7.81
N HIS A 451 -13.71 -12.11 -6.92
CA HIS A 451 -14.65 -12.41 -5.84
C HIS A 451 -13.95 -12.22 -4.49
N ILE A 452 -14.55 -11.45 -3.60
CA ILE A 452 -14.03 -11.17 -2.25
C ILE A 452 -15.02 -11.74 -1.24
N ARG A 453 -14.51 -12.38 -0.18
CA ARG A 453 -15.34 -12.91 0.91
C ARG A 453 -15.93 -11.77 1.74
N PRO A 454 -17.13 -11.96 2.32
CA PRO A 454 -17.76 -10.92 3.14
C PRO A 454 -16.85 -10.40 4.27
N GLU A 455 -16.16 -11.28 4.98
CA GLU A 455 -15.26 -10.93 6.07
C GLU A 455 -14.07 -10.08 5.55
N GLU A 456 -13.57 -10.42 4.37
CA GLU A 456 -12.47 -9.68 3.74
C GLU A 456 -12.94 -8.32 3.22
N ILE A 457 -14.16 -8.18 2.70
CA ILE A 457 -14.76 -6.89 2.35
C ILE A 457 -14.73 -5.96 3.56
N LEU A 458 -15.23 -6.44 4.70
CA LEU A 458 -15.30 -5.66 5.94
C LEU A 458 -13.91 -5.29 6.46
N ARG A 459 -12.94 -6.21 6.38
CA ARG A 459 -11.55 -5.96 6.76
C ARG A 459 -10.90 -4.92 5.87
N LEU A 460 -10.98 -5.06 4.56
CA LEU A 460 -10.39 -4.13 3.60
C LEU A 460 -11.01 -2.73 3.71
N THR A 461 -12.33 -2.61 3.88
CA THR A 461 -12.99 -1.31 4.04
C THR A 461 -12.45 -0.50 5.24
N LYS A 462 -11.95 -1.18 6.28
CA LYS A 462 -11.35 -0.53 7.46
C LYS A 462 -9.85 -0.24 7.31
N LEU A 463 -9.12 -1.02 6.51
CA LEU A 463 -7.65 -1.05 6.53
C LEU A 463 -7.00 -0.56 5.25
N ASP A 464 -7.61 -0.83 4.11
CA ASP A 464 -7.00 -0.66 2.80
C ASP A 464 -7.32 0.72 2.23
N PRO A 465 -6.31 1.50 1.81
CA PRO A 465 -6.54 2.77 1.13
C PRO A 465 -7.14 2.61 -0.28
N HIS A 466 -7.17 1.38 -0.83
CA HIS A 466 -7.82 1.11 -2.12
C HIS A 466 -9.31 0.83 -1.93
N SER A 467 -10.11 1.36 -2.84
CA SER A 467 -11.48 0.88 -3.03
C SER A 467 -11.47 -0.58 -3.48
N LEU A 468 -12.49 -1.36 -3.10
CA LEU A 468 -12.60 -2.76 -3.55
C LEU A 468 -12.65 -2.83 -5.08
N GLY A 469 -12.12 -3.88 -5.69
CA GLY A 469 -12.00 -4.01 -7.15
C GLY A 469 -13.26 -3.67 -7.94
N LYS A 470 -14.45 -4.09 -7.46
CA LYS A 470 -15.73 -3.66 -8.04
C LYS A 470 -15.88 -2.15 -8.10
N TRP A 471 -15.51 -1.43 -7.03
CA TRP A 471 -15.72 0.01 -6.91
C TRP A 471 -14.59 0.82 -7.54
N ARG A 472 -13.44 0.23 -7.81
CA ARG A 472 -12.43 0.82 -8.71
C ARG A 472 -12.97 0.93 -10.14
N VAL A 473 -13.88 0.04 -10.55
CA VAL A 473 -14.56 0.07 -11.85
C VAL A 473 -15.87 0.86 -11.77
N ASP A 474 -16.83 0.38 -10.97
CA ASP A 474 -18.19 0.92 -10.92
C ASP A 474 -18.25 2.31 -10.25
N GLY A 475 -17.27 2.65 -9.43
CA GLY A 475 -17.11 3.97 -8.82
C GLY A 475 -16.36 4.96 -9.71
N ALA A 476 -15.41 4.53 -10.55
CA ALA A 476 -14.63 5.42 -11.39
C ALA A 476 -15.30 5.72 -12.73
N LEU A 477 -15.79 4.71 -13.45
CA LEU A 477 -16.35 4.86 -14.81
C LEU A 477 -17.50 5.89 -14.91
N PRO A 478 -18.41 6.02 -13.91
CA PRO A 478 -19.47 7.03 -13.96
C PRO A 478 -18.98 8.50 -14.02
N HIS A 479 -17.72 8.74 -13.74
CA HIS A 479 -17.11 10.07 -13.84
C HIS A 479 -16.36 10.30 -15.16
N ILE A 480 -16.21 9.26 -16.02
CA ILE A 480 -15.40 9.31 -17.24
C ILE A 480 -16.30 9.56 -18.47
N GLN A 481 -16.25 10.76 -19.03
CA GLN A 481 -17.10 11.17 -20.17
C GLN A 481 -16.98 10.19 -21.37
N ASN A 482 -15.76 9.75 -21.69
CA ASN A 482 -15.51 8.86 -22.82
C ASN A 482 -16.15 7.47 -22.66
N TRP A 483 -16.39 7.02 -21.42
CA TRP A 483 -17.13 5.78 -21.15
C TRP A 483 -18.61 5.91 -21.55
N TYR A 484 -19.24 7.09 -21.26
CA TYR A 484 -20.60 7.37 -21.69
C TYR A 484 -20.73 7.31 -23.22
N GLU A 485 -19.75 7.88 -23.92
CA GLU A 485 -19.71 7.90 -25.38
C GLU A 485 -19.51 6.50 -25.96
N ALA A 486 -18.59 5.71 -25.40
CA ALA A 486 -18.28 4.37 -25.88
C ALA A 486 -19.47 3.39 -25.77
N PHE A 487 -20.28 3.51 -24.72
CA PHE A 487 -21.40 2.60 -24.44
C PHE A 487 -22.77 3.22 -24.62
N ASN A 488 -22.87 4.48 -25.09
CA ASN A 488 -24.11 5.23 -25.26
C ASN A 488 -24.95 5.28 -23.94
N ILE A 489 -24.28 5.49 -22.80
CA ILE A 489 -24.91 5.55 -21.47
C ILE A 489 -25.83 6.76 -21.37
N THR A 490 -27.04 6.53 -20.86
CA THR A 490 -28.10 7.52 -20.71
C THR A 490 -28.59 7.61 -19.26
N GLU A 491 -29.46 8.58 -18.97
CA GLU A 491 -30.05 8.75 -17.64
C GLU A 491 -30.90 7.55 -17.15
N HIS A 492 -31.20 6.60 -18.01
CA HIS A 492 -31.95 5.36 -17.67
C HIS A 492 -31.04 4.21 -17.23
N ASP A 493 -29.71 4.36 -17.35
CA ASP A 493 -28.75 3.33 -16.97
C ASP A 493 -28.39 3.40 -15.49
N PRO A 494 -28.26 2.25 -14.78
CA PRO A 494 -28.04 2.21 -13.33
C PRO A 494 -26.77 2.93 -12.85
N MET A 495 -25.73 3.02 -13.69
CA MET A 495 -24.46 3.65 -13.38
C MET A 495 -24.39 5.13 -13.83
N PHE A 496 -25.50 5.70 -14.30
CA PHE A 496 -25.53 7.09 -14.73
C PHE A 496 -25.32 8.05 -13.59
N VAL A 497 -24.37 8.98 -13.75
CA VAL A 497 -24.16 10.14 -12.88
C VAL A 497 -24.34 11.40 -13.72
N ALA A 498 -25.18 12.33 -13.27
CA ALA A 498 -25.43 13.57 -13.99
C ALA A 498 -24.13 14.40 -14.16
N LYS A 499 -23.98 15.07 -15.30
CA LYS A 499 -22.71 15.73 -15.69
C LYS A 499 -22.21 16.73 -14.64
N ASP A 500 -23.12 17.47 -14.01
CA ASP A 500 -22.82 18.44 -12.95
C ASP A 500 -22.37 17.81 -11.61
N LYS A 501 -22.56 16.51 -11.46
CA LYS A 501 -22.12 15.71 -10.30
C LYS A 501 -20.86 14.90 -10.57
N ARG A 502 -20.37 14.87 -11.81
CA ARG A 502 -19.13 14.19 -12.14
C ARG A 502 -17.94 15.01 -11.72
N VAL A 503 -16.93 14.36 -11.22
CA VAL A 503 -15.67 15.00 -10.86
C VAL A 503 -14.57 14.61 -11.84
N SER A 504 -13.76 15.58 -12.25
CA SER A 504 -12.50 15.37 -12.96
C SER A 504 -11.47 16.29 -12.33
N ILE A 505 -10.36 15.70 -11.90
CA ILE A 505 -9.22 16.43 -11.32
C ILE A 505 -8.12 16.53 -12.38
N TRP A 506 -7.71 15.41 -12.96
CA TRP A 506 -6.62 15.29 -13.95
C TRP A 506 -7.08 14.94 -15.36
#